data_44d3e8276ee7f703d82a62161db78105
#
_entry.id   44d3e8276ee7f703d82a62161db78105
#
_cell.length_a   1.000
_cell.length_b   1.000
_cell.length_c   1.000
_cell.angle_alpha   90.00
_cell.angle_beta   90.00
_cell.angle_gamma   90.00
#
_symmetry.space_group_name_H-M   'P 1'
#
loop_
_entity.id
_entity.type
_entity.pdbx_description
1 polymer ?
#
loop_
_entity_poly.entity_id
_entity_poly.type
_entity_poly.pdbx_seq_one_letter_code
_entity_poly.pdbx_strand_id
1 'polypeptide(L)'
;MAQPLLQVNFTLGVPAADYAQMCAGLADTFAAVPGLRWKTWILNEQQNEAGGIYLFESEAALQDYLNGPIAAQFKTHPALLNVSVKVFTVMEDVSTITRAPIAAAV
;
A
#
# COMPACT_ATOMS: atom_id res chain seq x y z
N MET A 1 -12.23 15.11 8.07
CA MET A 1 -11.71 14.92 6.70
C MET A 1 -11.50 13.46 6.43
N ALA A 2 -11.92 13.01 5.27
CA ALA A 2 -11.77 11.61 4.91
C ALA A 2 -10.30 11.26 4.69
N GLN A 3 -9.90 10.10 5.17
CA GLN A 3 -8.56 9.59 4.97
C GLN A 3 -8.52 8.78 3.68
N PRO A 4 -7.54 9.02 2.79
CA PRO A 4 -7.43 8.24 1.56
C PRO A 4 -6.76 6.90 1.83
N LEU A 5 -7.28 5.87 1.17
CA LEU A 5 -6.74 4.52 1.23
C LEU A 5 -6.26 4.14 -0.17
N LEU A 6 -5.04 3.63 -0.25
CA LEU A 6 -4.46 3.17 -1.51
C LEU A 6 -4.39 1.66 -1.50
N GLN A 7 -4.86 1.03 -2.57
CA GLN A 7 -4.70 -0.41 -2.75
C GLN A 7 -3.90 -0.68 -4.01
N VAL A 8 -2.80 -1.40 -3.86
CA VAL A 8 -1.92 -1.79 -4.96
C VAL A 8 -1.91 -3.31 -5.03
N ASN A 9 -2.16 -3.84 -6.21
CA ASN A 9 -2.09 -5.28 -6.46
C ASN A 9 -1.25 -5.54 -7.70
N PHE A 10 -0.56 -6.68 -7.73
CA PHE A 10 0.24 -7.08 -8.89
C PHE A 10 0.43 -8.59 -8.90
N THR A 11 0.79 -9.10 -10.08
CA THR A 11 1.17 -10.50 -10.24
C THR A 11 2.67 -10.62 -9.97
N LEU A 12 3.08 -11.65 -9.22
CA LEU A 12 4.48 -11.88 -8.93
C LEU A 12 5.20 -12.45 -10.14
N GLY A 13 6.32 -11.83 -10.52
CA GLY A 13 7.23 -12.34 -11.53
C GLY A 13 8.39 -13.13 -10.94
N VAL A 14 8.39 -13.35 -9.61
CA VAL A 14 9.42 -14.09 -8.88
C VAL A 14 8.73 -14.99 -7.86
N PRO A 15 9.44 -16.01 -7.31
CA PRO A 15 8.85 -16.83 -6.24
C PRO A 15 8.45 -16.02 -5.02
N ALA A 16 7.39 -16.45 -4.34
CA ALA A 16 6.88 -15.75 -3.17
C ALA A 16 7.93 -15.56 -2.07
N ALA A 17 8.81 -16.54 -1.89
CA ALA A 17 9.89 -16.44 -0.89
C ALA A 17 10.86 -15.29 -1.21
N ASP A 18 11.20 -15.12 -2.48
CA ASP A 18 12.08 -14.03 -2.91
C ASP A 18 11.39 -12.68 -2.73
N TYR A 19 10.11 -12.61 -3.04
CA TYR A 19 9.32 -11.41 -2.82
C TYR A 19 9.26 -11.05 -1.33
N ALA A 20 9.06 -12.05 -0.46
CA ALA A 20 9.02 -11.82 0.99
C ALA A 20 10.34 -11.24 1.52
N GLN A 21 11.49 -11.71 1.01
CA GLN A 21 12.78 -11.15 1.38
C GLN A 21 12.92 -9.70 0.91
N MET A 22 12.46 -9.41 -0.29
CA MET A 22 12.47 -8.06 -0.83
C MET A 22 11.63 -7.13 0.05
N CYS A 23 10.45 -7.57 0.47
CA CYS A 23 9.59 -6.80 1.36
C CYS A 23 10.27 -6.50 2.69
N ALA A 24 10.92 -7.50 3.28
CA ALA A 24 11.63 -7.31 4.55
C ALA A 24 12.72 -6.25 4.43
N GLY A 25 13.41 -6.18 3.30
CA GLY A 25 14.41 -5.16 3.05
C GLY A 25 13.85 -3.77 2.78
N LEU A 26 12.57 -3.68 2.42
CA LEU A 26 11.92 -2.41 2.08
C LEU A 26 11.01 -1.86 3.19
N ALA A 27 10.74 -2.66 4.23
CA ALA A 27 9.78 -2.28 5.25
C ALA A 27 10.12 -0.94 5.90
N ASP A 28 11.37 -0.72 6.26
CA ASP A 28 11.80 0.53 6.88
C ASP A 28 11.66 1.73 5.93
N THR A 29 11.92 1.51 4.65
CA THR A 29 11.76 2.55 3.63
C THR A 29 10.30 2.99 3.56
N PHE A 30 9.37 2.05 3.56
CA PHE A 30 7.94 2.38 3.56
C PHE A 30 7.52 3.04 4.87
N ALA A 31 8.05 2.57 6.00
CA ALA A 31 7.73 3.18 7.30
C ALA A 31 8.13 4.65 7.36
N ALA A 32 9.12 5.06 6.58
CA ALA A 32 9.59 6.44 6.53
C ALA A 32 8.85 7.32 5.53
N VAL A 33 7.86 6.79 4.79
CA VAL A 33 7.10 7.59 3.81
C VAL A 33 6.29 8.66 4.54
N PRO A 34 6.48 9.94 4.20
CA PRO A 34 5.75 11.02 4.89
C PRO A 34 4.24 10.88 4.71
N GLY A 35 3.52 10.98 5.82
CA GLY A 35 2.05 10.91 5.81
C GLY A 35 1.46 9.53 5.70
N LEU A 36 2.28 8.49 5.60
CA LEU A 36 1.80 7.12 5.63
C LEU A 36 1.50 6.75 7.09
N ARG A 37 0.24 6.43 7.38
CA ARG A 37 -0.14 6.01 8.73
C ARG A 37 0.20 4.55 8.96
N TRP A 38 -0.10 3.70 7.98
CA TRP A 38 0.29 2.29 8.00
C TRP A 38 0.19 1.70 6.60
N LYS A 39 0.89 0.60 6.42
CA LYS A 39 0.80 -0.24 5.22
C LYS A 39 0.65 -1.68 5.67
N THR A 40 -0.32 -2.37 5.11
CA THR A 40 -0.48 -3.82 5.28
C THR A 40 -0.03 -4.49 3.99
N TRP A 41 0.88 -5.43 4.11
CA TRP A 41 1.41 -6.19 2.98
C TRP A 41 0.55 -7.44 2.82
N ILE A 42 0.13 -7.73 1.59
CA ILE A 42 -0.78 -8.85 1.33
C ILE A 42 -0.18 -9.78 0.29
N LEU A 43 -0.47 -11.08 0.44
CA LEU A 43 0.07 -12.12 -0.43
C LEU A 43 -0.95 -13.23 -0.60
N ASN A 44 -1.12 -13.66 -1.84
CA ASN A 44 -1.89 -14.86 -2.19
C ASN A 44 -0.99 -15.74 -3.07
N GLU A 45 -0.32 -16.71 -2.44
CA GLU A 45 0.63 -17.58 -3.15
C GLU A 45 -0.04 -18.41 -4.22
N GLN A 46 -1.26 -18.91 -3.96
CA GLN A 46 -1.97 -19.75 -4.91
C GLN A 46 -2.31 -19.02 -6.21
N GLN A 47 -2.61 -17.73 -6.09
CA GLN A 47 -2.95 -16.89 -7.25
C GLN A 47 -1.72 -16.15 -7.78
N ASN A 48 -0.58 -16.31 -7.14
CA ASN A 48 0.66 -15.61 -7.49
C ASN A 48 0.47 -14.09 -7.51
N GLU A 49 -0.30 -13.60 -6.56
CA GLU A 49 -0.68 -12.20 -6.46
C GLU A 49 -0.24 -11.63 -5.12
N ALA A 50 0.21 -10.39 -5.13
CA ALA A 50 0.60 -9.69 -3.92
C ALA A 50 0.25 -8.21 -4.03
N GLY A 51 0.51 -7.47 -2.98
CA GLY A 51 0.26 -6.04 -3.00
C GLY A 51 0.36 -5.42 -1.62
N GLY A 52 -0.30 -4.28 -1.48
CA GLY A 52 -0.34 -3.56 -0.22
C GLY A 52 -1.58 -2.71 -0.11
N ILE A 53 -1.99 -2.51 1.12
CA ILE A 53 -3.07 -1.59 1.46
C ILE A 53 -2.46 -0.51 2.34
N TYR A 54 -2.63 0.75 1.95
CA TYR A 54 -1.97 1.89 2.59
C TYR A 54 -3.01 2.88 3.09
N LEU A 55 -2.83 3.38 4.29
CA LEU A 55 -3.63 4.50 4.79
C LEU A 55 -2.74 5.73 4.90
N PHE A 56 -3.17 6.83 4.26
CA PHE A 56 -2.46 8.10 4.32
C PHE A 56 -3.22 9.11 5.17
N GLU A 57 -2.49 10.06 5.76
CA GLU A 57 -3.09 11.09 6.61
C GLU A 57 -3.86 12.13 5.80
N SER A 58 -3.53 12.30 4.50
CA SER A 58 -4.14 13.32 3.65
C SER A 58 -4.01 12.94 2.20
N GLU A 59 -4.85 13.56 1.36
CA GLU A 59 -4.77 13.42 -0.10
C GLU A 59 -3.42 13.92 -0.63
N ALA A 60 -2.90 15.01 -0.05
CA ALA A 60 -1.61 15.54 -0.47
C ALA A 60 -0.49 14.52 -0.23
N ALA A 61 -0.48 13.86 0.93
CA ALA A 61 0.51 12.84 1.23
C ALA A 61 0.41 11.65 0.26
N LEU A 62 -0.81 11.23 -0.07
CA LEU A 62 -1.04 10.17 -1.04
C LEU A 62 -0.47 10.55 -2.42
N GLN A 63 -0.78 11.76 -2.89
CA GLN A 63 -0.32 12.21 -4.19
C GLN A 63 1.21 12.35 -4.23
N ASP A 64 1.82 12.83 -3.16
CA ASP A 64 3.28 12.91 -3.06
C ASP A 64 3.90 11.52 -3.17
N TYR A 65 3.32 10.52 -2.53
CA TYR A 65 3.80 9.14 -2.65
C TYR A 65 3.66 8.62 -4.08
N LEU A 66 2.50 8.81 -4.70
CA LEU A 66 2.24 8.31 -6.07
C LEU A 66 3.14 8.98 -7.10
N ASN A 67 3.54 10.22 -6.87
CA ASN A 67 4.44 10.96 -7.76
C ASN A 67 5.90 10.81 -7.38
N GLY A 68 6.19 10.05 -6.33
CA GLY A 68 7.54 9.89 -5.80
C GLY A 68 8.31 8.73 -6.40
N PRO A 69 9.58 8.56 -5.99
CA PRO A 69 10.47 7.55 -6.57
C PRO A 69 10.07 6.11 -6.23
N ILE A 70 9.47 5.87 -5.08
CA ILE A 70 9.07 4.51 -4.70
C ILE A 70 8.00 3.99 -5.64
N ALA A 71 6.94 4.80 -5.89
CA ALA A 71 5.86 4.41 -6.79
C ALA A 71 6.37 4.24 -8.22
N ALA A 72 7.30 5.10 -8.65
CA ALA A 72 7.91 4.99 -9.97
C ALA A 72 8.64 3.65 -10.15
N GLN A 73 9.33 3.17 -9.13
CA GLN A 73 10.03 1.89 -9.18
C GLN A 73 9.05 0.72 -9.31
N PHE A 74 7.91 0.77 -8.65
CA PHE A 74 6.90 -0.29 -8.77
C PHE A 74 6.43 -0.48 -10.20
N LYS A 75 6.27 0.60 -10.95
CA LYS A 75 5.74 0.55 -12.32
C LYS A 75 6.68 -0.14 -13.28
N THR A 76 7.97 -0.17 -12.97
CA THR A 76 9.01 -0.69 -13.88
C THR A 76 9.76 -1.89 -13.30
N HIS A 77 9.46 -2.31 -12.08
CA HIS A 77 10.18 -3.42 -11.43
C HIS A 77 9.82 -4.74 -12.11
N PRO A 78 10.83 -5.51 -12.58
CA PRO A 78 10.56 -6.74 -13.33
C PRO A 78 9.88 -7.85 -12.52
N ALA A 79 9.96 -7.80 -11.20
CA ALA A 79 9.30 -8.77 -10.32
C ALA A 79 7.80 -8.49 -10.14
N LEU A 80 7.31 -7.32 -10.57
CA LEU A 80 5.95 -6.87 -10.34
C LEU A 80 5.23 -6.69 -11.67
N LEU A 81 4.31 -7.61 -12.00
CA LEU A 81 3.61 -7.63 -13.27
C LEU A 81 2.17 -7.17 -13.09
N ASN A 82 1.61 -6.56 -14.11
CA ASN A 82 0.19 -6.16 -14.13
C ASN A 82 -0.21 -5.33 -12.92
N VAL A 83 0.58 -4.32 -12.60
CA VAL A 83 0.35 -3.48 -11.43
C VAL A 83 -0.97 -2.73 -11.55
N SER A 84 -1.83 -2.88 -10.54
CA SER A 84 -3.12 -2.19 -10.42
C SER A 84 -3.06 -1.25 -9.23
N VAL A 85 -3.43 0.00 -9.43
CA VAL A 85 -3.43 1.04 -8.38
C VAL A 85 -4.84 1.61 -8.29
N LYS A 86 -5.43 1.56 -7.09
CA LYS A 86 -6.76 2.09 -6.82
C LYS A 86 -6.75 2.93 -5.56
N VAL A 87 -7.46 4.04 -5.60
CA VAL A 87 -7.59 4.94 -4.45
C VAL A 87 -9.04 4.94 -3.99
N PHE A 88 -9.22 4.86 -2.68
CA PHE A 88 -10.53 4.85 -2.05
C PHE A 88 -10.57 5.90 -0.95
N THR A 89 -11.76 6.33 -0.60
CA THR A 89 -11.99 7.14 0.60
C THR A 89 -12.50 6.21 1.70
N VAL A 90 -11.89 6.28 2.88
CA VAL A 90 -12.35 5.48 4.02
C VAL A 90 -13.72 6.01 4.46
N MET A 91 -14.68 5.10 4.61
CA MET A 91 -15.97 5.42 5.23
C MET A 91 -15.77 5.38 6.75
N GLU A 92 -15.42 6.52 7.34
CA GLU A 92 -14.90 6.54 8.71
C GLU A 92 -15.90 6.10 9.77
N ASP A 93 -17.15 6.52 9.63
CA ASP A 93 -18.16 6.20 10.64
C ASP A 93 -18.36 4.71 10.83
N VAL A 94 -18.65 4.00 9.75
CA VAL A 94 -18.88 2.54 9.82
C VAL A 94 -17.59 1.78 10.04
N SER A 95 -16.48 2.27 9.50
CA SER A 95 -15.17 1.64 9.68
C SER A 95 -14.72 1.69 11.14
N THR A 96 -15.02 2.77 11.85
CA THR A 96 -14.74 2.90 13.28
C THR A 96 -15.54 1.87 14.06
N ILE A 97 -16.79 1.65 13.72
CA ILE A 97 -17.64 0.65 14.38
C ILE A 97 -17.04 -0.74 14.22
N THR A 98 -16.46 -1.04 13.09
CA THR A 98 -15.84 -2.34 12.82
C THR A 98 -14.35 -2.38 13.22
N ARG A 99 -13.89 -1.37 13.93
CA ARG A 99 -12.56 -1.32 14.54
C ARG A 99 -11.41 -1.21 13.53
N ALA A 100 -11.65 -0.53 12.41
CA ALA A 100 -10.56 -0.26 11.47
C ALA A 100 -9.49 0.63 12.12
N PRO A 101 -8.20 0.38 11.84
CA PRO A 101 -7.11 1.17 12.45
C PRO A 101 -6.94 2.51 11.75
N ILE A 102 -7.97 3.34 11.80
CA ILE A 102 -7.95 4.69 11.25
C ILE A 102 -7.81 5.71 12.36
N ALA A 103 -7.21 6.87 12.04
CA ALA A 103 -7.05 7.91 13.04
C ALA A 103 -8.42 8.38 13.48
N ALA A 104 -8.59 8.55 14.79
CA ALA A 104 -9.80 9.14 15.31
C ALA A 104 -9.94 10.55 14.74
N ALA A 105 -11.18 10.91 14.37
CA ALA A 105 -11.48 12.28 14.02
C ALA A 105 -11.24 13.16 15.25
N VAL A 106 -10.38 14.14 15.11
CA VAL A 106 -10.02 15.05 16.20
C VAL A 106 -10.71 16.37 15.99
#